data_6b4d8795083115f88bd824a3ff363bd1
#
_entry.id   6b4d8795083115f88bd824a3ff363bd1
#
_cell.length_a   1.000
_cell.length_b   1.000
_cell.length_c   1.000
_cell.angle_alpha   90.00
_cell.angle_beta   90.00
_cell.angle_gamma   90.00
#
_symmetry.space_group_name_H-M   'P 1'
#
loop_
_entity.id
_entity.type
_entity.pdbx_description
1 polymer ?
#
loop_
_entity_poly.entity_id
_entity_poly.type
_entity_poly.pdbx_seq_one_letter_code
_entity_poly.pdbx_strand_id
1 'polypeptide(L)'
;MFQSDFSLVKTGFGRNSKSLLSYLYSTGKYEIVHYCVGMNEATPDLKRTPWKSIGTLPASPEKQQEINRDPQISKNAHYGAYYLDEVIKREKPDVYIAVQDIWGVDFAIGKHWFNKISSAIWTTLDSLPRLPSALQAAPKIKNYWIWSDFATKEMHRLGHSHVKTVHGIIDTQYFSRLSDTHRDTLRQKNNIDKSAYVIGFVFRNQLRKSIPNLIEGFKIFR
;
A
#
# COMPACT_ATOMS: atom_id res chain seq x y z
N MET A 1 -5.55 -4.72 -13.54
CA MET A 1 -4.14 -4.64 -13.08
C MET A 1 -4.06 -3.89 -11.77
N PHE A 2 -3.27 -4.38 -10.83
CA PHE A 2 -3.10 -3.82 -9.49
C PHE A 2 -1.62 -3.56 -9.23
N GLN A 3 -1.24 -2.32 -8.97
CA GLN A 3 0.14 -1.90 -8.69
C GLN A 3 0.30 -1.56 -7.22
N SER A 4 1.18 -2.26 -6.52
CA SER A 4 1.49 -2.05 -5.10
C SER A 4 2.69 -2.91 -4.69
N ASP A 5 3.05 -2.87 -3.39
CA ASP A 5 4.00 -3.81 -2.84
C ASP A 5 3.56 -5.26 -3.12
N PHE A 6 4.53 -6.10 -3.37
CA PHE A 6 4.28 -7.52 -3.61
C PHE A 6 3.51 -8.16 -2.44
N SER A 7 2.49 -8.94 -2.74
CA SER A 7 1.56 -9.49 -1.76
C SER A 7 2.18 -10.45 -0.72
N LEU A 8 3.39 -10.94 -0.95
CA LEU A 8 4.09 -11.80 -0.01
C LEU A 8 5.12 -11.07 0.86
N VAL A 9 5.34 -9.76 0.66
CA VAL A 9 6.20 -8.97 1.55
C VAL A 9 5.46 -8.50 2.80
N LYS A 10 6.18 -8.39 3.92
CA LYS A 10 5.62 -8.06 5.24
C LYS A 10 5.54 -6.54 5.48
N THR A 11 5.04 -5.79 4.50
CA THR A 11 4.75 -4.36 4.62
C THR A 11 3.26 -4.11 4.78
N GLY A 12 2.86 -2.88 5.14
CA GLY A 12 1.45 -2.49 5.20
C GLY A 12 0.76 -2.64 3.84
N PHE A 13 1.38 -2.12 2.78
CA PHE A 13 0.87 -2.26 1.42
C PHE A 13 0.88 -3.71 0.92
N GLY A 14 1.91 -4.50 1.24
CA GLY A 14 1.97 -5.92 0.87
C GLY A 14 0.86 -6.74 1.53
N ARG A 15 0.55 -6.48 2.80
CA ARG A 15 -0.58 -7.13 3.49
C ARG A 15 -1.94 -6.72 2.91
N ASN A 16 -2.12 -5.44 2.62
CA ASN A 16 -3.32 -4.93 1.94
C ASN A 16 -3.48 -5.59 0.56
N SER A 17 -2.40 -5.65 -0.23
CA SER A 17 -2.38 -6.34 -1.53
C SER A 17 -2.77 -7.81 -1.39
N LYS A 18 -2.19 -8.52 -0.43
CA LYS A 18 -2.51 -9.93 -0.20
C LYS A 18 -3.99 -10.14 0.10
N SER A 19 -4.52 -9.38 1.05
CA SER A 19 -5.92 -9.53 1.48
C SER A 19 -6.89 -9.25 0.33
N LEU A 20 -6.68 -8.14 -0.40
CA LEU A 20 -7.55 -7.77 -1.52
C LEU A 20 -7.46 -8.77 -2.68
N LEU A 21 -6.23 -9.06 -3.12
CA LEU A 21 -6.04 -9.90 -4.31
C LEU A 21 -6.47 -11.35 -4.04
N SER A 22 -6.25 -11.88 -2.82
CA SER A 22 -6.76 -13.20 -2.45
C SER A 22 -8.28 -13.26 -2.48
N TYR A 23 -8.95 -12.23 -1.98
CA TYR A 23 -10.41 -12.14 -2.05
C TYR A 23 -10.90 -12.06 -3.50
N LEU A 24 -10.36 -11.14 -4.30
CA LEU A 24 -10.77 -11.00 -5.70
C LEU A 24 -10.52 -12.29 -6.50
N TYR A 25 -9.40 -12.94 -6.29
CA TYR A 25 -9.06 -14.21 -6.92
C TYR A 25 -10.05 -15.32 -6.55
N SER A 26 -10.42 -15.42 -5.26
CA SER A 26 -11.39 -16.43 -4.79
C SER A 26 -12.78 -16.30 -5.41
N THR A 27 -13.15 -15.11 -5.90
CA THR A 27 -14.43 -14.91 -6.58
C THR A 27 -14.51 -15.56 -7.97
N GLY A 28 -13.37 -15.86 -8.58
CA GLY A 28 -13.29 -16.38 -9.96
C GLY A 28 -13.74 -15.41 -11.05
N LYS A 29 -14.02 -14.14 -10.69
CA LYS A 29 -14.62 -13.14 -11.63
C LYS A 29 -13.57 -12.27 -12.34
N TYR A 30 -12.31 -12.27 -11.87
CA TYR A 30 -11.30 -11.33 -12.31
C TYR A 30 -10.04 -12.03 -12.74
N GLU A 31 -9.49 -11.63 -13.87
CA GLU A 31 -8.12 -11.92 -14.24
C GLU A 31 -7.21 -10.88 -13.60
N ILE A 32 -6.30 -11.31 -12.72
CA ILE A 32 -5.48 -10.43 -11.90
C ILE A 32 -4.07 -10.36 -12.45
N VAL A 33 -3.63 -9.14 -12.74
CA VAL A 33 -2.23 -8.81 -12.99
C VAL A 33 -1.74 -7.94 -11.85
N HIS A 34 -0.79 -8.43 -11.05
CA HIS A 34 -0.17 -7.71 -9.95
C HIS A 34 1.19 -7.17 -10.38
N TYR A 35 1.31 -5.84 -10.52
CA TYR A 35 2.56 -5.15 -10.81
C TYR A 35 3.25 -4.79 -9.51
N CYS A 36 4.31 -5.52 -9.19
CA CYS A 36 4.88 -5.65 -7.85
C CYS A 36 6.01 -4.65 -7.62
N VAL A 37 5.73 -3.60 -6.87
CA VAL A 37 6.68 -2.54 -6.52
C VAL A 37 7.94 -3.13 -5.87
N GLY A 38 9.11 -2.68 -6.34
CA GLY A 38 10.41 -3.05 -5.81
C GLY A 38 10.89 -4.48 -6.11
N MET A 39 10.09 -5.26 -6.83
CA MET A 39 10.46 -6.63 -7.19
C MET A 39 11.20 -6.66 -8.53
N ASN A 40 12.26 -7.47 -8.59
CA ASN A 40 12.95 -7.78 -9.82
C ASN A 40 12.15 -8.82 -10.63
N GLU A 41 12.05 -8.64 -11.95
CA GLU A 41 11.32 -9.56 -12.83
C GLU A 41 11.82 -11.02 -12.77
N ALA A 42 13.11 -11.22 -12.46
CA ALA A 42 13.69 -12.54 -12.31
C ALA A 42 13.41 -13.19 -10.94
N THR A 43 12.76 -12.51 -10.01
CA THR A 43 12.52 -13.02 -8.65
C THR A 43 11.61 -14.26 -8.70
N PRO A 44 12.07 -15.45 -8.22
CA PRO A 44 11.25 -16.67 -8.24
C PRO A 44 9.95 -16.55 -7.45
N ASP A 45 9.93 -15.73 -6.40
CA ASP A 45 8.76 -15.53 -5.55
C ASP A 45 7.54 -14.99 -6.30
N LEU A 46 7.73 -14.29 -7.43
CA LEU A 46 6.63 -13.82 -8.28
C LEU A 46 5.74 -14.97 -8.78
N LYS A 47 6.29 -16.18 -8.91
CA LYS A 47 5.57 -17.40 -9.33
C LYS A 47 4.79 -18.07 -8.19
N ARG A 48 4.91 -17.60 -6.95
CA ARG A 48 4.25 -18.19 -5.77
C ARG A 48 2.84 -17.71 -5.54
N THR A 49 2.38 -16.75 -6.32
CA THR A 49 1.00 -16.25 -6.26
C THR A 49 0.12 -16.98 -7.27
N PRO A 50 -1.17 -17.21 -7.00
CA PRO A 50 -2.07 -17.88 -7.93
C PRO A 50 -2.49 -16.98 -9.12
N TRP A 51 -2.17 -15.71 -9.09
CA TRP A 51 -2.36 -14.73 -10.15
C TRP A 51 -1.03 -14.34 -10.79
N LYS A 52 -1.11 -13.68 -11.94
CA LYS A 52 0.08 -13.18 -12.65
C LYS A 52 0.71 -12.04 -11.85
N SER A 53 1.98 -12.22 -11.46
CA SER A 53 2.79 -11.19 -10.80
C SER A 53 3.97 -10.78 -11.67
N ILE A 54 4.20 -9.46 -11.81
CA ILE A 54 5.22 -8.86 -12.66
C ILE A 54 6.05 -7.91 -11.80
N GLY A 55 7.38 -8.04 -11.83
CA GLY A 55 8.28 -7.13 -11.13
C GLY A 55 8.36 -5.76 -11.81
N THR A 56 8.68 -4.72 -11.04
CA THR A 56 8.88 -3.36 -11.55
C THR A 56 10.31 -3.08 -11.99
N LEU A 57 11.26 -3.93 -11.59
CA LEU A 57 12.68 -3.78 -11.88
C LEU A 57 13.14 -4.83 -12.90
N PRO A 58 14.02 -4.46 -13.86
CA PRO A 58 14.48 -5.35 -14.91
C PRO A 58 15.28 -6.53 -14.36
N ALA A 59 15.22 -7.66 -15.07
CA ALA A 59 16.05 -8.83 -14.77
C ALA A 59 17.52 -8.60 -15.13
N SER A 60 17.80 -7.82 -16.20
CA SER A 60 19.16 -7.56 -16.67
C SER A 60 19.96 -6.70 -15.69
N PRO A 61 21.16 -7.17 -15.26
CA PRO A 61 22.06 -6.38 -14.41
C PRO A 61 22.49 -5.05 -15.06
N GLU A 62 22.70 -5.05 -16.39
CA GLU A 62 23.12 -3.87 -17.14
C GLU A 62 22.05 -2.78 -17.09
N LYS A 63 20.79 -3.17 -17.30
CA LYS A 63 19.64 -2.22 -17.18
C LYS A 63 19.47 -1.73 -15.75
N GLN A 64 19.70 -2.58 -14.74
CA GLN A 64 19.67 -2.15 -13.33
C GLN A 64 20.77 -1.12 -13.05
N GLN A 65 21.99 -1.36 -13.55
CA GLN A 65 23.08 -0.40 -13.40
C GLN A 65 22.77 0.94 -14.10
N GLU A 66 22.18 0.90 -15.27
CA GLU A 66 21.75 2.11 -15.99
C GLU A 66 20.74 2.90 -15.17
N ILE A 67 19.71 2.25 -14.67
CA ILE A 67 18.67 2.86 -13.83
C ILE A 67 19.29 3.45 -12.55
N ASN A 68 20.25 2.77 -11.94
CA ASN A 68 20.84 3.18 -10.67
C ASN A 68 21.85 4.33 -10.78
N ARG A 69 22.23 4.74 -12.01
CA ARG A 69 23.10 5.91 -12.22
C ARG A 69 22.44 7.23 -11.79
N ASP A 70 21.13 7.29 -11.88
CA ASP A 70 20.34 8.45 -11.46
C ASP A 70 19.40 8.07 -10.29
N PRO A 71 19.56 8.67 -9.10
CA PRO A 71 18.73 8.35 -7.95
C PRO A 71 17.24 8.59 -8.16
N GLN A 72 16.84 9.59 -8.98
CA GLN A 72 15.43 9.86 -9.25
C GLN A 72 14.86 8.82 -10.22
N ILE A 73 15.62 8.42 -11.24
CA ILE A 73 15.22 7.34 -12.16
C ILE A 73 15.11 6.04 -11.38
N SER A 74 16.10 5.73 -10.54
CA SER A 74 16.11 4.54 -9.68
C SER A 74 14.89 4.49 -8.76
N LYS A 75 14.57 5.59 -8.08
CA LYS A 75 13.38 5.69 -7.25
C LYS A 75 12.10 5.44 -8.06
N ASN A 76 11.94 6.12 -9.19
CA ASN A 76 10.75 5.99 -10.02
C ASN A 76 10.62 4.58 -10.62
N ALA A 77 11.74 3.96 -11.01
CA ALA A 77 11.78 2.58 -11.50
C ALA A 77 11.37 1.59 -10.41
N HIS A 78 11.85 1.77 -9.17
CA HIS A 78 11.44 0.96 -8.03
C HIS A 78 9.92 0.94 -7.88
N TYR A 79 9.25 2.09 -8.02
CA TYR A 79 7.79 2.20 -7.96
C TYR A 79 7.08 1.81 -9.27
N GLY A 80 7.82 1.46 -10.33
CA GLY A 80 7.29 0.87 -11.55
C GLY A 80 7.17 1.79 -12.74
N ALA A 81 7.64 3.05 -12.67
CA ALA A 81 7.53 4.01 -13.77
C ALA A 81 8.25 3.54 -15.05
N TYR A 82 9.31 2.74 -14.92
CA TYR A 82 10.18 2.35 -16.03
C TYR A 82 9.47 1.47 -17.07
N TYR A 83 8.73 0.45 -16.61
CA TYR A 83 8.06 -0.51 -17.51
C TYR A 83 6.55 -0.34 -17.60
N LEU A 84 5.95 0.61 -16.87
CA LEU A 84 4.50 0.69 -16.77
C LEU A 84 3.78 0.74 -18.11
N ASP A 85 4.27 1.56 -19.05
CA ASP A 85 3.63 1.71 -20.37
C ASP A 85 3.69 0.41 -21.20
N GLU A 86 4.81 -0.33 -21.11
CA GLU A 86 4.97 -1.60 -21.80
C GLU A 86 4.05 -2.67 -21.20
N VAL A 87 3.96 -2.69 -19.86
CA VAL A 87 3.08 -3.63 -19.15
C VAL A 87 1.61 -3.35 -19.47
N ILE A 88 1.18 -2.09 -19.44
CA ILE A 88 -0.19 -1.69 -19.81
C ILE A 88 -0.50 -2.09 -21.27
N LYS A 89 0.42 -1.85 -22.20
CA LYS A 89 0.26 -2.22 -23.61
C LYS A 89 0.15 -3.73 -23.81
N ARG A 90 0.94 -4.50 -23.06
CA ARG A 90 0.97 -5.97 -23.13
C ARG A 90 -0.22 -6.62 -22.48
N GLU A 91 -0.55 -6.20 -21.26
CA GLU A 91 -1.59 -6.83 -20.44
C GLU A 91 -3.00 -6.30 -20.76
N LYS A 92 -3.12 -5.12 -21.35
CA LYS A 92 -4.38 -4.46 -21.76
C LYS A 92 -5.48 -4.50 -20.68
N PRO A 93 -5.19 -4.01 -19.46
CA PRO A 93 -6.14 -4.12 -18.37
C PRO A 93 -7.38 -3.24 -18.59
N ASP A 94 -8.55 -3.73 -18.23
CA ASP A 94 -9.79 -2.93 -18.19
C ASP A 94 -9.77 -1.94 -17.04
N VAL A 95 -9.10 -2.32 -15.94
CA VAL A 95 -8.99 -1.54 -14.71
C VAL A 95 -7.55 -1.47 -14.25
N TYR A 96 -7.10 -0.27 -13.90
CA TYR A 96 -5.80 -0.02 -13.27
C TYR A 96 -6.00 0.60 -11.89
N ILE A 97 -5.45 -0.02 -10.85
CA ILE A 97 -5.47 0.50 -9.49
C ILE A 97 -4.05 0.56 -8.96
N ALA A 98 -3.57 1.75 -8.61
CA ALA A 98 -2.27 1.94 -7.97
C ALA A 98 -2.44 2.25 -6.48
N VAL A 99 -1.76 1.49 -5.63
CA VAL A 99 -1.85 1.58 -4.16
C VAL A 99 -0.48 1.82 -3.57
N GLN A 100 -0.19 3.05 -3.24
CA GLN A 100 1.07 3.50 -2.61
C GLN A 100 0.89 4.90 -2.01
N ASP A 101 1.92 5.42 -1.36
CA ASP A 101 2.02 6.84 -1.12
C ASP A 101 1.96 7.60 -2.45
N ILE A 102 1.29 8.76 -2.48
CA ILE A 102 1.01 9.49 -3.73
C ILE A 102 2.26 9.75 -4.57
N TRP A 103 3.35 10.12 -3.94
CA TRP A 103 4.65 10.39 -4.58
C TRP A 103 5.30 9.15 -5.20
N GLY A 104 4.81 7.96 -4.91
CA GLY A 104 5.27 6.68 -5.48
C GLY A 104 4.47 6.24 -6.71
N VAL A 105 3.35 6.91 -7.04
CA VAL A 105 2.47 6.53 -8.15
C VAL A 105 1.96 7.69 -8.99
N ASP A 106 2.28 8.94 -8.63
CA ASP A 106 1.83 10.14 -9.34
C ASP A 106 2.31 10.21 -10.80
N PHE A 107 3.42 9.56 -11.13
CA PHE A 107 3.91 9.43 -12.51
C PHE A 107 2.91 8.75 -13.45
N ALA A 108 2.01 7.91 -12.95
CA ALA A 108 0.99 7.24 -13.76
C ALA A 108 -0.09 8.20 -14.25
N ILE A 109 -0.37 9.27 -13.49
CA ILE A 109 -1.47 10.22 -13.74
C ILE A 109 -1.29 10.96 -15.07
N GLY A 110 -0.02 11.24 -15.46
CA GLY A 110 0.32 11.91 -16.70
C GLY A 110 0.35 11.01 -17.95
N LYS A 111 0.14 9.72 -17.78
CA LYS A 111 0.23 8.76 -18.89
C LYS A 111 -0.97 8.87 -19.83
N HIS A 112 -0.74 8.76 -21.14
CA HIS A 112 -1.76 8.91 -22.18
C HIS A 112 -2.92 7.90 -22.09
N TRP A 113 -2.70 6.76 -21.43
CA TRP A 113 -3.70 5.72 -21.22
C TRP A 113 -4.48 5.89 -19.91
N PHE A 114 -3.98 6.65 -18.93
CA PHE A 114 -4.52 6.70 -17.57
C PHE A 114 -6.02 7.05 -17.51
N ASN A 115 -6.46 7.98 -18.34
CA ASN A 115 -7.87 8.37 -18.43
C ASN A 115 -8.66 7.62 -19.51
N LYS A 116 -8.02 6.71 -20.27
CA LYS A 116 -8.69 5.89 -21.29
C LYS A 116 -9.19 4.56 -20.74
N ILE A 117 -8.58 4.07 -19.68
CA ILE A 117 -9.02 2.90 -18.93
C ILE A 117 -9.57 3.34 -17.57
N SER A 118 -10.34 2.48 -16.91
CA SER A 118 -10.83 2.75 -15.54
C SER A 118 -9.68 2.75 -14.56
N SER A 119 -9.10 3.93 -14.28
CA SER A 119 -7.96 4.07 -13.39
C SER A 119 -8.34 4.64 -12.03
N ALA A 120 -7.71 4.14 -10.97
CA ALA A 120 -7.82 4.63 -9.60
C ALA A 120 -6.45 4.78 -8.94
N ILE A 121 -6.29 5.82 -8.14
CA ILE A 121 -5.18 5.97 -7.20
C ILE A 121 -5.75 5.78 -5.79
N TRP A 122 -5.15 4.87 -5.04
CA TRP A 122 -5.57 4.55 -3.68
C TRP A 122 -4.37 4.73 -2.73
N THR A 123 -4.38 5.80 -1.94
CA THR A 123 -3.20 6.26 -1.21
C THR A 123 -3.47 6.49 0.27
N THR A 124 -2.38 6.51 1.04
CA THR A 124 -2.37 7.04 2.40
C THR A 124 -2.09 8.54 2.36
N LEU A 125 -2.79 9.31 3.17
CA LEU A 125 -2.46 10.71 3.47
C LEU A 125 -2.63 10.88 4.98
N ASP A 126 -1.53 10.96 5.71
CA ASP A 126 -1.51 10.79 7.17
C ASP A 126 -1.03 12.03 7.94
N SER A 127 -0.81 13.16 7.27
CA SER A 127 -0.30 14.39 7.90
C SER A 127 -1.03 15.66 7.45
N LEU A 128 -0.86 16.73 8.21
CA LEU A 128 -1.21 18.12 7.88
C LEU A 128 0.07 18.98 7.94
N PRO A 129 0.24 19.98 7.06
CA PRO A 129 -0.55 20.21 5.84
C PRO A 129 -0.43 19.06 4.84
N ARG A 130 -1.35 18.95 3.87
CA ARG A 130 -1.28 17.92 2.84
C ARG A 130 -0.06 18.11 1.94
N LEU A 131 0.49 16.99 1.49
CA LEU A 131 1.61 17.00 0.54
C LEU A 131 1.21 17.76 -0.74
N PRO A 132 2.04 18.68 -1.24
CA PRO A 132 1.77 19.39 -2.49
C PRO A 132 1.45 18.47 -3.66
N SER A 133 2.15 17.33 -3.78
CA SER A 133 1.90 16.33 -4.82
C SER A 133 0.47 15.76 -4.76
N ALA A 134 -0.08 15.55 -3.55
CA ALA A 134 -1.45 15.08 -3.38
C ALA A 134 -2.48 16.10 -3.89
N LEU A 135 -2.25 17.39 -3.60
CA LEU A 135 -3.13 18.48 -4.04
C LEU A 135 -3.04 18.72 -5.55
N GLN A 136 -1.84 18.69 -6.12
CA GLN A 136 -1.62 18.82 -7.57
C GLN A 136 -2.17 17.63 -8.37
N ALA A 137 -2.15 16.44 -7.78
CA ALA A 137 -2.67 15.22 -8.39
C ALA A 137 -4.21 15.14 -8.36
N ALA A 138 -4.83 15.61 -7.29
CA ALA A 138 -6.26 15.43 -7.03
C ALA A 138 -7.18 15.84 -8.20
N PRO A 139 -7.05 17.01 -8.85
CA PRO A 139 -7.92 17.38 -9.95
C PRO A 139 -7.75 16.52 -11.21
N LYS A 140 -6.68 15.74 -11.31
CA LYS A 140 -6.35 14.91 -12.46
C LYS A 140 -6.78 13.45 -12.30
N ILE A 141 -7.22 13.05 -11.10
CA ILE A 141 -7.58 11.67 -10.76
C ILE A 141 -9.08 11.58 -10.57
N LYS A 142 -9.77 10.89 -11.49
CA LYS A 142 -11.22 10.67 -11.40
C LYS A 142 -11.61 9.81 -10.20
N ASN A 143 -10.90 8.71 -9.95
CA ASN A 143 -11.14 7.81 -8.82
C ASN A 143 -9.95 7.94 -7.85
N TYR A 144 -10.03 8.96 -7.00
CA TYR A 144 -9.02 9.18 -5.97
C TYR A 144 -9.55 8.68 -4.63
N TRP A 145 -8.93 7.61 -4.13
CA TRP A 145 -9.31 6.94 -2.89
C TRP A 145 -8.24 7.15 -1.82
N ILE A 146 -8.68 7.42 -0.62
CA ILE A 146 -7.79 7.65 0.54
C ILE A 146 -8.17 6.71 1.67
N TRP A 147 -7.18 6.19 2.39
CA TRP A 147 -7.36 5.18 3.42
C TRP A 147 -8.10 5.69 4.66
N SER A 148 -8.17 6.98 4.92
CA SER A 148 -8.76 7.53 6.14
C SER A 148 -9.77 8.64 5.88
N ASP A 149 -10.84 8.65 6.70
CA ASP A 149 -11.84 9.73 6.70
C ASP A 149 -11.23 11.08 7.06
N PHE A 150 -10.26 11.09 7.97
CA PHE A 150 -9.50 12.28 8.34
C PHE A 150 -8.91 12.98 7.11
N ALA A 151 -8.23 12.23 6.28
CA ALA A 151 -7.61 12.79 5.09
C ALA A 151 -8.62 13.16 4.00
N THR A 152 -9.66 12.37 3.83
CA THR A 152 -10.74 12.67 2.87
C THR A 152 -11.48 13.95 3.25
N LYS A 153 -11.83 14.14 4.53
CA LYS A 153 -12.46 15.37 5.01
C LYS A 153 -11.60 16.59 4.74
N GLU A 154 -10.29 16.48 4.93
CA GLU A 154 -9.38 17.59 4.64
C GLU A 154 -9.27 17.86 3.13
N MET A 155 -9.25 16.85 2.28
CA MET A 155 -9.29 17.03 0.82
C MET A 155 -10.58 17.70 0.38
N HIS A 156 -11.73 17.36 0.97
CA HIS A 156 -13.00 18.04 0.71
C HIS A 156 -12.95 19.51 1.13
N ARG A 157 -12.39 19.81 2.33
CA ARG A 157 -12.20 21.19 2.81
C ARG A 157 -11.34 22.02 1.85
N LEU A 158 -10.39 21.38 1.17
CA LEU A 158 -9.51 21.99 0.16
C LEU A 158 -10.11 22.03 -1.26
N GLY A 159 -11.41 21.69 -1.42
CA GLY A 159 -12.14 21.77 -2.68
C GLY A 159 -12.16 20.51 -3.53
N HIS A 160 -11.59 19.40 -3.06
CA HIS A 160 -11.53 18.14 -3.80
C HIS A 160 -12.65 17.16 -3.37
N SER A 161 -13.92 17.54 -3.59
CA SER A 161 -15.12 16.80 -3.13
C SER A 161 -15.31 15.42 -3.76
N HIS A 162 -14.66 15.13 -4.90
CA HIS A 162 -14.72 13.83 -5.60
C HIS A 162 -13.88 12.73 -4.93
N VAL A 163 -12.98 13.10 -4.03
CA VAL A 163 -12.14 12.17 -3.28
C VAL A 163 -12.99 11.33 -2.34
N LYS A 164 -12.72 10.02 -2.25
CA LYS A 164 -13.50 9.09 -1.43
C LYS A 164 -12.64 8.36 -0.42
N THR A 165 -13.19 8.09 0.75
CA THR A 165 -12.57 7.16 1.69
C THR A 165 -12.77 5.72 1.20
N VAL A 166 -11.67 5.00 1.07
CA VAL A 166 -11.64 3.54 0.93
C VAL A 166 -10.59 3.03 1.90
N HIS A 167 -11.02 2.42 3.00
CA HIS A 167 -10.11 1.97 4.03
C HIS A 167 -9.17 0.87 3.53
N GLY A 168 -7.96 0.83 4.09
CA GLY A 168 -7.05 -0.29 3.88
C GLY A 168 -7.66 -1.58 4.42
N ILE A 169 -7.31 -2.69 3.80
CA ILE A 169 -7.92 -4.00 4.06
C ILE A 169 -7.03 -4.81 5.00
N ILE A 170 -7.63 -5.50 5.94
CA ILE A 170 -6.99 -6.49 6.79
C ILE A 170 -7.71 -7.83 6.67
N ASP A 171 -6.96 -8.91 6.88
CA ASP A 171 -7.53 -10.25 6.92
C ASP A 171 -8.18 -10.50 8.29
N THR A 172 -9.50 -10.53 8.33
CA THR A 172 -10.28 -10.73 9.55
C THR A 172 -10.20 -12.13 10.12
N GLN A 173 -9.68 -13.11 9.38
CA GLN A 173 -9.40 -14.44 9.92
C GLN A 173 -8.25 -14.39 10.93
N TYR A 174 -7.26 -13.50 10.70
CA TYR A 174 -6.12 -13.31 11.61
C TYR A 174 -6.30 -12.12 12.57
N PHE A 175 -7.04 -11.10 12.16
CA PHE A 175 -7.26 -9.86 12.93
C PHE A 175 -8.71 -9.78 13.40
N SER A 176 -9.08 -10.66 14.29
CA SER A 176 -10.40 -10.68 14.93
C SER A 176 -10.27 -10.62 16.45
N ARG A 177 -11.35 -10.18 17.11
CA ARG A 177 -11.41 -10.23 18.57
C ARG A 177 -11.40 -11.68 19.03
N LEU A 178 -10.49 -12.00 19.92
CA LEU A 178 -10.46 -13.32 20.57
C LEU A 178 -11.64 -13.47 21.55
N SER A 179 -12.09 -14.71 21.75
CA SER A 179 -12.99 -15.02 22.85
C SER A 179 -12.31 -14.74 24.20
N ASP A 180 -13.09 -14.44 25.23
CA ASP A 180 -12.53 -14.13 26.55
C ASP A 180 -11.72 -15.32 27.10
N THR A 181 -12.17 -16.55 26.89
CA THR A 181 -11.42 -17.75 27.27
C THR A 181 -10.06 -17.83 26.57
N HIS A 182 -10.01 -17.59 25.27
CA HIS A 182 -8.75 -17.64 24.52
C HIS A 182 -7.82 -16.51 24.96
N ARG A 183 -8.36 -15.30 25.16
CA ARG A 183 -7.60 -14.18 25.70
C ARG A 183 -6.98 -14.50 27.06
N ASP A 184 -7.76 -15.07 27.97
CA ASP A 184 -7.31 -15.41 29.32
C ASP A 184 -6.24 -16.49 29.29
N THR A 185 -6.38 -17.51 28.43
CA THR A 185 -5.33 -18.50 28.18
C THR A 185 -4.03 -17.90 27.71
N LEU A 186 -4.09 -16.94 26.77
CA LEU A 186 -2.90 -16.24 26.27
C LEU A 186 -2.25 -15.37 27.37
N ARG A 187 -3.06 -14.70 28.19
CA ARG A 187 -2.55 -13.93 29.35
C ARG A 187 -1.81 -14.83 30.33
N GLN A 188 -2.42 -15.93 30.73
CA GLN A 188 -1.79 -16.91 31.63
C GLN A 188 -0.47 -17.45 31.05
N LYS A 189 -0.47 -17.85 29.79
CA LYS A 189 0.74 -18.34 29.09
C LYS A 189 1.88 -17.32 29.09
N ASN A 190 1.57 -16.02 29.08
CA ASN A 190 2.56 -14.93 29.04
C ASN A 190 2.76 -14.25 30.41
N ASN A 191 2.28 -14.84 31.51
CA ASN A 191 2.36 -14.29 32.87
C ASN A 191 1.80 -12.88 32.99
N ILE A 192 0.69 -12.59 32.29
CA ILE A 192 -0.02 -11.31 32.36
C ILE A 192 -1.23 -11.47 33.26
N ASP A 193 -1.32 -10.66 34.31
CA ASP A 193 -2.46 -10.67 35.22
C ASP A 193 -3.78 -10.44 34.47
N LYS A 194 -4.84 -11.11 34.90
CA LYS A 194 -6.18 -11.03 34.27
C LYS A 194 -6.75 -9.62 34.30
N SER A 195 -6.48 -8.89 35.38
CA SER A 195 -6.92 -7.50 35.60
C SER A 195 -6.02 -6.47 34.96
N ALA A 196 -4.81 -6.85 34.53
CA ALA A 196 -3.83 -5.91 33.97
C ALA A 196 -4.36 -5.22 32.71
N TYR A 197 -4.23 -3.90 32.65
CA TYR A 197 -4.46 -3.12 31.45
C TYR A 197 -3.21 -3.19 30.55
N VAL A 198 -3.35 -3.79 29.38
CA VAL A 198 -2.23 -4.00 28.46
C VAL A 198 -2.23 -2.92 27.39
N ILE A 199 -1.19 -2.11 27.35
CA ILE A 199 -0.93 -1.14 26.29
C ILE A 199 0.13 -1.73 25.35
N GLY A 200 -0.18 -1.84 24.07
CA GLY A 200 0.72 -2.41 23.07
C GLY A 200 0.95 -1.50 21.87
N PHE A 201 2.18 -1.51 21.37
CA PHE A 201 2.56 -0.82 20.15
C PHE A 201 3.31 -1.77 19.23
N VAL A 202 2.85 -1.82 17.97
CA VAL A 202 3.48 -2.64 16.92
C VAL A 202 3.84 -1.74 15.74
N PHE A 203 5.12 -1.42 15.60
CA PHE A 203 5.62 -0.59 14.52
C PHE A 203 7.11 -0.83 14.25
N ARG A 204 7.59 -0.39 13.08
CA ARG A 204 9.03 -0.33 12.83
C ARG A 204 9.65 0.79 13.68
N ASN A 205 10.77 0.52 14.36
CA ASN A 205 11.49 1.54 15.13
C ASN A 205 12.02 2.62 14.17
N GLN A 206 11.37 3.77 14.16
CA GLN A 206 11.68 4.93 13.34
C GLN A 206 11.45 6.19 14.17
N LEU A 207 12.26 7.23 13.95
CA LEU A 207 12.21 8.50 14.69
C LEU A 207 10.78 9.09 14.73
N ARG A 208 10.07 9.09 13.60
CA ARG A 208 8.69 9.61 13.50
C ARG A 208 7.65 8.87 14.37
N LYS A 209 7.99 7.69 14.90
CA LYS A 209 7.11 6.93 15.81
C LYS A 209 7.25 7.34 17.26
N SER A 210 8.27 8.19 17.55
CA SER A 210 8.41 8.92 18.82
C SER A 210 8.30 8.03 20.07
N ILE A 211 9.07 6.93 20.10
CA ILE A 211 9.09 5.99 21.23
C ILE A 211 9.38 6.66 22.57
N PRO A 212 10.35 7.63 22.67
CA PRO A 212 10.59 8.33 23.93
C PRO A 212 9.32 9.01 24.48
N ASN A 213 8.59 9.74 23.64
CA ASN A 213 7.34 10.40 24.06
C ASN A 213 6.26 9.41 24.51
N LEU A 214 6.22 8.23 23.88
CA LEU A 214 5.31 7.17 24.30
C LEU A 214 5.66 6.68 25.72
N ILE A 215 6.93 6.46 26.01
CA ILE A 215 7.38 6.01 27.33
C ILE A 215 7.11 7.07 28.38
N GLU A 216 7.43 8.35 28.09
CA GLU A 216 7.13 9.47 29.00
C GLU A 216 5.63 9.62 29.25
N GLY A 217 4.79 9.54 28.20
CA GLY A 217 3.33 9.56 28.34
C GLY A 217 2.83 8.40 29.22
N PHE A 218 3.40 7.21 29.10
CA PHE A 218 3.05 6.09 29.96
C PHE A 218 3.45 6.31 31.42
N LYS A 219 4.62 6.91 31.70
CA LYS A 219 5.04 7.29 33.08
C LYS A 219 4.05 8.27 33.72
N ILE A 220 3.55 9.25 32.96
CA ILE A 220 2.56 10.23 33.46
C ILE A 220 1.20 9.56 33.71
N PHE A 221 0.82 8.58 32.87
CA PHE A 221 -0.43 7.85 33.03
C PHE A 221 -0.43 6.93 34.25
N ARG A 222 0.71 6.36 34.64
CA ARG A 222 0.88 5.43 35.77
C ARG A 222 0.81 6.15 37.12
#